data_245ddcd31aa326bac9ef2b18af255b06
#
_entry.id   245ddcd31aa326bac9ef2b18af255b06
#
_cell.length_a   1.000
_cell.length_b   1.000
_cell.length_c   1.000
_cell.angle_alpha   90.00
_cell.angle_beta   90.00
_cell.angle_gamma   90.00
#
_symmetry.space_group_name_H-M   'P 1'
#
loop_
_entity.id
_entity.type
_entity.pdbx_description
1 polymer ?
#
loop_
_entity_poly.entity_id
_entity_poly.type
_entity_poly.pdbx_seq_one_letter_code
_entity_poly.pdbx_strand_id
1 'polypeptide(L)'
;GDVYIGPGSVVEDGVCIMGPTIIGENCEIRQGAYIRGDCLMGDRCVLGHASELKNSIMLNDAKAPHFAYVGDSILGNNVNLGAGTKLSNLSVASEKEISTGQRPTIKIVIDTEEVDTGLAKLGAIIGDDAQTGCNAVTNPGTLIGKNSLVYANTSVSKGLIPENSIVKLRQVTEIATRRTD
;
A
#
# COMPACT_ATOMS: atom_id res chain seq x y z
N GLY A 1 6.06 -17.09 14.55
CA GLY A 1 5.63 -17.83 13.37
C GLY A 1 6.81 -18.09 12.46
N ASP A 2 6.61 -18.97 11.49
CA ASP A 2 7.69 -19.40 10.61
C ASP A 2 7.97 -18.34 9.54
N VAL A 3 9.24 -18.19 9.19
CA VAL A 3 9.70 -17.29 8.13
C VAL A 3 10.50 -18.13 7.12
N TYR A 4 10.14 -18.00 5.84
CA TYR A 4 10.89 -18.56 4.73
C TYR A 4 11.43 -17.43 3.86
N ILE A 5 12.69 -17.52 3.46
CA ILE A 5 13.37 -16.56 2.58
C ILE A 5 14.02 -17.35 1.44
N GLY A 6 13.61 -17.06 0.21
CA GLY A 6 14.08 -17.71 -1.00
C GLY A 6 15.54 -17.38 -1.35
N PRO A 7 16.18 -18.24 -2.16
CA PRO A 7 17.58 -18.06 -2.58
C PRO A 7 17.82 -16.70 -3.27
N GLY A 8 19.01 -16.16 -3.06
CA GLY A 8 19.45 -14.90 -3.67
C GLY A 8 18.82 -13.64 -3.04
N SER A 9 17.91 -13.79 -2.08
CA SER A 9 17.34 -12.65 -1.38
C SER A 9 18.29 -12.08 -0.35
N VAL A 10 18.35 -10.75 -0.26
CA VAL A 10 19.20 -9.99 0.65
C VAL A 10 18.35 -9.34 1.72
N VAL A 11 18.73 -9.55 2.98
CA VAL A 11 18.11 -8.89 4.14
C VAL A 11 19.19 -8.04 4.81
N GLU A 12 18.98 -6.72 4.78
CA GLU A 12 19.93 -5.77 5.36
C GLU A 12 19.84 -5.70 6.88
N ASP A 13 20.84 -5.13 7.51
CA ASP A 13 20.88 -4.94 8.96
C ASP A 13 19.70 -4.08 9.46
N GLY A 14 19.18 -4.44 10.64
CA GLY A 14 18.08 -3.70 11.27
C GLY A 14 16.69 -3.98 10.70
N VAL A 15 16.55 -4.98 9.83
CA VAL A 15 15.25 -5.48 9.39
C VAL A 15 14.61 -6.31 10.50
N CYS A 16 13.30 -6.15 10.68
CA CYS A 16 12.50 -6.99 11.57
C CYS A 16 11.46 -7.77 10.76
N ILE A 17 11.54 -9.11 10.82
CA ILE A 17 10.58 -9.99 10.13
C ILE A 17 9.88 -10.87 11.17
N MET A 18 8.56 -10.72 11.24
CA MET A 18 7.69 -11.59 12.02
C MET A 18 7.00 -12.60 11.09
N GLY A 19 6.81 -13.80 11.55
CA GLY A 19 6.04 -14.81 10.79
C GLY A 19 4.57 -14.91 11.25
N PRO A 20 3.73 -15.61 10.47
CA PRO A 20 4.12 -16.31 9.26
C PRO A 20 4.45 -15.37 8.08
N THR A 21 5.56 -15.62 7.39
CA THR A 21 5.98 -14.79 6.24
C THR A 21 6.74 -15.66 5.23
N ILE A 22 6.42 -15.50 3.96
CA ILE A 22 7.14 -16.11 2.85
C ILE A 22 7.71 -15.00 1.98
N ILE A 23 9.01 -15.02 1.73
CA ILE A 23 9.74 -14.13 0.82
C ILE A 23 10.32 -15.00 -0.29
N GLY A 24 10.03 -14.64 -1.53
CA GLY A 24 10.50 -15.33 -2.73
C GLY A 24 12.00 -15.19 -2.97
N GLU A 25 12.41 -15.44 -4.20
CA GLU A 25 13.81 -15.41 -4.62
C GLU A 25 14.26 -14.02 -5.06
N ASN A 26 15.56 -13.72 -4.87
CA ASN A 26 16.20 -12.49 -5.33
C ASN A 26 15.49 -11.19 -4.87
N CYS A 27 14.90 -11.20 -3.69
CA CYS A 27 14.28 -10.04 -3.07
C CYS A 27 15.30 -9.17 -2.33
N GLU A 28 14.98 -7.89 -2.19
CA GLU A 28 15.73 -6.95 -1.37
C GLU A 28 14.88 -6.46 -0.21
N ILE A 29 15.26 -6.80 1.02
CA ILE A 29 14.63 -6.29 2.25
C ILE A 29 15.62 -5.33 2.90
N ARG A 30 15.36 -4.04 2.75
CA ARG A 30 16.32 -2.99 3.10
C ARG A 30 16.20 -2.56 4.55
N GLN A 31 17.25 -1.90 5.05
CA GLN A 31 17.39 -1.42 6.42
C GLN A 31 16.10 -0.79 6.98
N GLY A 32 15.73 -1.20 8.20
CA GLY A 32 14.59 -0.66 8.91
C GLY A 32 13.22 -1.10 8.38
N ALA A 33 13.17 -2.01 7.40
CA ALA A 33 11.91 -2.60 6.97
C ALA A 33 11.29 -3.41 8.12
N TYR A 34 9.96 -3.31 8.26
CA TYR A 34 9.21 -4.01 9.30
C TYR A 34 8.11 -4.87 8.68
N ILE A 35 8.30 -6.19 8.70
CA ILE A 35 7.33 -7.18 8.23
C ILE A 35 6.63 -7.77 9.45
N ARG A 36 5.31 -7.55 9.54
CA ARG A 36 4.51 -7.85 10.75
C ARG A 36 3.79 -9.20 10.71
N GLY A 37 4.14 -10.06 9.78
CA GLY A 37 3.51 -11.36 9.62
C GLY A 37 2.29 -11.37 8.70
N ASP A 38 1.81 -12.58 8.41
CA ASP A 38 0.76 -12.86 7.43
C ASP A 38 1.10 -12.25 6.05
N CYS A 39 2.40 -12.35 5.66
CA CYS A 39 2.91 -11.71 4.46
C CYS A 39 3.42 -12.73 3.45
N LEU A 40 3.13 -12.47 2.17
CA LEU A 40 3.66 -13.21 1.05
C LEU A 40 4.30 -12.24 0.06
N MET A 41 5.58 -12.43 -0.22
CA MET A 41 6.32 -11.70 -1.24
C MET A 41 6.75 -12.68 -2.33
N GLY A 42 6.41 -12.41 -3.57
CA GLY A 42 6.93 -13.10 -4.75
C GLY A 42 8.41 -12.83 -4.97
N ASP A 43 8.88 -13.13 -6.16
CA ASP A 43 10.29 -13.00 -6.51
C ASP A 43 10.66 -11.56 -6.91
N ARG A 44 11.92 -11.19 -6.72
CA ARG A 44 12.51 -9.90 -7.10
C ARG A 44 11.77 -8.67 -6.53
N CYS A 45 11.08 -8.88 -5.42
CA CYS A 45 10.42 -7.79 -4.71
C CYS A 45 11.42 -6.91 -3.96
N VAL A 46 11.06 -5.64 -3.79
CA VAL A 46 11.83 -4.71 -2.95
C VAL A 46 10.93 -4.17 -1.85
N LEU A 47 11.27 -4.45 -0.60
CA LEU A 47 10.70 -3.78 0.56
C LEU A 47 11.79 -2.88 1.14
N GLY A 48 11.64 -1.58 0.97
CA GLY A 48 12.72 -0.65 1.20
C GLY A 48 12.78 -0.08 2.58
N HIS A 49 13.69 0.86 2.72
CA HIS A 49 14.03 1.54 3.95
C HIS A 49 12.79 2.10 4.68
N ALA A 50 12.67 1.73 5.95
CA ALA A 50 11.57 2.13 6.86
C ALA A 50 10.16 1.91 6.27
N SER A 51 9.98 0.86 5.45
CA SER A 51 8.68 0.45 4.94
C SER A 51 8.08 -0.63 5.83
N GLU A 52 6.76 -0.57 6.01
CA GLU A 52 6.02 -1.55 6.80
C GLU A 52 5.13 -2.40 5.89
N LEU A 53 5.21 -3.72 6.03
CA LEU A 53 4.36 -4.71 5.38
C LEU A 53 3.61 -5.52 6.43
N LYS A 54 2.28 -5.62 6.29
CA LYS A 54 1.43 -6.33 7.24
C LYS A 54 0.25 -6.98 6.54
N ASN A 55 0.03 -8.28 6.79
CA ASN A 55 -1.12 -9.03 6.26
C ASN A 55 -1.37 -8.71 4.77
N SER A 56 -0.34 -8.87 3.94
CA SER A 56 -0.33 -8.36 2.57
C SER A 56 0.41 -9.27 1.62
N ILE A 57 0.08 -9.13 0.35
CA ILE A 57 0.71 -9.87 -0.74
C ILE A 57 1.40 -8.87 -1.68
N MET A 58 2.65 -9.13 -1.99
CA MET A 58 3.39 -8.48 -3.07
C MET A 58 3.69 -9.55 -4.13
N LEU A 59 3.16 -9.41 -5.34
CA LEU A 59 3.51 -10.31 -6.44
C LEU A 59 4.89 -9.99 -6.99
N ASN A 60 5.33 -10.73 -8.01
CA ASN A 60 6.69 -10.62 -8.51
C ASN A 60 7.05 -9.20 -8.96
N ASP A 61 8.28 -8.79 -8.73
CA ASP A 61 8.84 -7.49 -9.12
C ASP A 61 8.16 -6.27 -8.46
N ALA A 62 7.24 -6.49 -7.50
CA ALA A 62 6.58 -5.40 -6.79
C ALA A 62 7.56 -4.68 -5.84
N LYS A 63 7.44 -3.35 -5.76
CA LYS A 63 8.40 -2.50 -5.04
C LYS A 63 7.68 -1.49 -4.14
N ALA A 64 8.04 -1.51 -2.86
CA ALA A 64 7.71 -0.50 -1.86
C ALA A 64 9.02 0.04 -1.25
N PRO A 65 9.82 0.82 -2.02
CA PRO A 65 11.24 1.01 -1.73
C PRO A 65 11.55 2.01 -0.61
N HIS A 66 10.63 2.90 -0.23
CA HIS A 66 10.92 3.98 0.72
C HIS A 66 9.71 4.41 1.53
N PHE A 67 9.76 4.31 2.86
CA PHE A 67 8.80 4.87 3.81
C PHE A 67 7.35 4.52 3.51
N ALA A 68 7.10 3.38 2.88
CA ALA A 68 5.75 2.95 2.51
C ALA A 68 5.06 2.25 3.68
N TYR A 69 3.73 2.38 3.73
CA TYR A 69 2.88 1.53 4.55
C TYR A 69 1.99 0.67 3.66
N VAL A 70 2.15 -0.64 3.76
CA VAL A 70 1.38 -1.65 3.00
C VAL A 70 0.68 -2.56 3.99
N GLY A 71 -0.57 -2.26 4.30
CA GLY A 71 -1.37 -3.04 5.24
C GLY A 71 -2.63 -3.61 4.61
N ASP A 72 -2.90 -4.91 4.86
CA ASP A 72 -4.10 -5.62 4.39
C ASP A 72 -4.35 -5.38 2.89
N SER A 73 -3.28 -5.48 2.08
CA SER A 73 -3.23 -5.02 0.69
C SER A 73 -2.65 -6.09 -0.24
N ILE A 74 -2.93 -5.93 -1.54
CA ILE A 74 -2.34 -6.76 -2.59
C ILE A 74 -1.69 -5.85 -3.63
N LEU A 75 -0.41 -6.05 -3.89
CA LEU A 75 0.34 -5.43 -4.98
C LEU A 75 0.53 -6.44 -6.10
N GLY A 76 0.06 -6.12 -7.29
CA GLY A 76 0.27 -6.89 -8.52
C GLY A 76 1.74 -6.94 -8.94
N ASN A 77 1.99 -7.63 -10.03
CA ASN A 77 3.33 -7.73 -10.59
C ASN A 77 3.84 -6.35 -11.03
N ASN A 78 5.13 -6.11 -10.83
CA ASN A 78 5.81 -4.88 -11.26
C ASN A 78 5.16 -3.56 -10.77
N VAL A 79 4.36 -3.61 -9.70
CA VAL A 79 3.85 -2.40 -9.05
C VAL A 79 5.00 -1.64 -8.42
N ASN A 80 5.01 -0.31 -8.56
CA ASN A 80 6.01 0.53 -7.91
C ASN A 80 5.35 1.62 -7.07
N LEU A 81 5.56 1.58 -5.76
CA LEU A 81 5.09 2.60 -4.84
C LEU A 81 6.14 3.70 -4.68
N GLY A 82 5.77 4.94 -5.02
CA GLY A 82 6.62 6.11 -4.74
C GLY A 82 6.86 6.29 -3.24
N ALA A 83 7.95 6.99 -2.91
CA ALA A 83 8.35 7.21 -1.52
C ALA A 83 7.22 7.81 -0.68
N GLY A 84 7.00 7.27 0.52
CA GLY A 84 5.96 7.74 1.42
C GLY A 84 4.54 7.35 1.05
N THR A 85 4.33 6.46 0.07
CA THR A 85 2.99 5.94 -0.25
C THR A 85 2.41 5.19 0.94
N LYS A 86 1.15 5.45 1.25
CA LYS A 86 0.42 4.78 2.33
C LYS A 86 -0.87 4.15 1.83
N LEU A 87 -0.97 2.85 1.98
CA LEU A 87 -2.19 2.10 1.67
C LEU A 87 -3.00 1.98 2.97
N SER A 88 -3.89 2.97 3.20
CA SER A 88 -4.71 2.99 4.40
C SER A 88 -5.67 1.81 4.42
N ASN A 89 -5.66 1.05 5.50
CA ASN A 89 -6.44 -0.19 5.64
C ASN A 89 -7.61 -0.06 6.62
N LEU A 90 -7.73 1.05 7.31
CA LEU A 90 -8.73 1.26 8.35
C LEU A 90 -9.39 2.62 8.16
N SER A 91 -10.73 2.62 8.09
CA SER A 91 -11.51 3.86 8.02
C SER A 91 -11.41 4.67 9.31
N VAL A 92 -11.53 5.98 9.20
CA VAL A 92 -11.66 6.86 10.38
C VAL A 92 -12.92 6.45 11.14
N ALA A 93 -12.76 6.20 12.44
CA ALA A 93 -13.86 5.74 13.28
C ALA A 93 -14.82 6.91 13.63
N SER A 94 -16.11 6.65 13.58
CA SER A 94 -17.13 7.52 14.16
C SER A 94 -17.12 7.43 15.69
N GLU A 95 -17.72 8.40 16.37
CA GLU A 95 -17.87 8.37 17.84
C GLU A 95 -18.56 7.10 18.33
N LYS A 96 -19.58 6.62 17.59
CA LYS A 96 -20.29 5.38 17.90
C LYS A 96 -19.36 4.16 17.82
N GLU A 97 -18.52 4.10 16.82
CA GLU A 97 -17.56 3.00 16.65
C GLU A 97 -16.49 3.01 17.74
N ILE A 98 -16.06 4.21 18.15
CA ILE A 98 -15.12 4.36 19.27
C ILE A 98 -15.76 3.86 20.57
N SER A 99 -17.02 4.21 20.83
CA SER A 99 -17.72 3.84 22.08
C SER A 99 -18.10 2.37 22.15
N THR A 100 -18.42 1.73 21.02
CA THR A 100 -18.85 0.31 20.98
C THR A 100 -17.70 -0.66 20.72
N GLY A 101 -16.56 -0.19 20.22
CA GLY A 101 -15.46 -1.03 19.76
C GLY A 101 -15.76 -1.82 18.47
N GLN A 102 -16.94 -1.63 17.88
CA GLN A 102 -17.35 -2.30 16.65
C GLN A 102 -17.05 -1.43 15.44
N ARG A 103 -16.45 -2.02 14.42
CA ARG A 103 -16.19 -1.36 13.14
C ARG A 103 -17.03 -2.00 12.04
N PRO A 104 -17.65 -1.18 11.18
CA PRO A 104 -18.36 -1.70 10.03
C PRO A 104 -17.37 -2.34 9.04
N THR A 105 -17.89 -3.24 8.23
CA THR A 105 -17.16 -3.80 7.09
C THR A 105 -16.95 -2.73 6.01
N ILE A 106 -15.83 -2.86 5.30
CA ILE A 106 -15.53 -1.97 4.17
C ILE A 106 -16.37 -2.39 2.99
N LYS A 107 -17.16 -1.46 2.49
CA LYS A 107 -17.96 -1.62 1.28
C LYS A 107 -17.31 -0.87 0.14
N ILE A 108 -17.24 -1.49 -1.02
CA ILE A 108 -16.67 -0.93 -2.24
C ILE A 108 -17.72 -0.95 -3.35
N VAL A 109 -17.62 0.00 -4.26
CA VAL A 109 -18.46 0.03 -5.45
C VAL A 109 -17.61 -0.41 -6.65
N ILE A 110 -18.07 -1.45 -7.34
CA ILE A 110 -17.49 -1.95 -8.57
C ILE A 110 -18.56 -1.77 -9.65
N ASP A 111 -18.23 -0.98 -10.66
CA ASP A 111 -19.20 -0.50 -11.65
C ASP A 111 -20.39 0.22 -10.99
N THR A 112 -21.52 -0.44 -10.83
CA THR A 112 -22.72 0.14 -10.18
C THR A 112 -23.15 -0.66 -8.95
N GLU A 113 -22.44 -1.74 -8.61
CA GLU A 113 -22.82 -2.64 -7.52
C GLU A 113 -22.01 -2.36 -6.26
N GLU A 114 -22.68 -2.22 -5.12
CA GLU A 114 -22.03 -2.17 -3.81
C GLU A 114 -21.74 -3.58 -3.34
N VAL A 115 -20.47 -3.89 -3.11
CA VAL A 115 -19.99 -5.17 -2.58
C VAL A 115 -19.52 -4.96 -1.14
N ASP A 116 -20.11 -5.69 -0.20
CA ASP A 116 -19.60 -5.75 1.17
C ASP A 116 -18.46 -6.77 1.23
N THR A 117 -17.27 -6.33 1.60
CA THR A 117 -16.08 -7.18 1.67
C THR A 117 -16.08 -8.15 2.85
N GLY A 118 -16.97 -7.95 3.82
CA GLY A 118 -16.96 -8.69 5.08
C GLY A 118 -15.76 -8.36 5.99
N LEU A 119 -14.89 -7.42 5.58
CA LEU A 119 -13.66 -7.08 6.28
C LEU A 119 -13.76 -5.71 6.94
N ALA A 120 -13.39 -5.60 8.22
CA ALA A 120 -13.25 -4.33 8.91
C ALA A 120 -11.93 -3.60 8.56
N LYS A 121 -10.98 -4.31 7.94
CA LYS A 121 -9.71 -3.78 7.44
C LYS A 121 -9.47 -4.30 6.04
N LEU A 122 -9.23 -3.38 5.11
CA LEU A 122 -8.84 -3.67 3.74
C LEU A 122 -8.08 -2.45 3.22
N GLY A 123 -6.85 -2.64 2.81
CA GLY A 123 -6.03 -1.59 2.22
C GLY A 123 -6.40 -1.35 0.76
N ALA A 124 -5.45 -1.53 -0.13
CA ALA A 124 -5.67 -1.40 -1.56
C ALA A 124 -5.33 -2.70 -2.30
N ILE A 125 -6.02 -2.93 -3.40
CA ILE A 125 -5.63 -3.93 -4.40
C ILE A 125 -5.14 -3.15 -5.62
N ILE A 126 -3.87 -3.31 -5.97
CA ILE A 126 -3.20 -2.57 -7.04
C ILE A 126 -2.82 -3.56 -8.13
N GLY A 127 -3.38 -3.36 -9.32
CA GLY A 127 -3.13 -4.21 -10.48
C GLY A 127 -1.73 -4.08 -11.04
N ASP A 128 -1.35 -5.03 -11.89
CA ASP A 128 -0.02 -5.12 -12.48
C ASP A 128 0.41 -3.81 -13.17
N ASP A 129 1.70 -3.53 -13.14
CA ASP A 129 2.35 -2.37 -13.80
C ASP A 129 1.84 -1.00 -13.31
N ALA A 130 1.03 -0.94 -12.26
CA ALA A 130 0.58 0.34 -11.73
C ALA A 130 1.67 1.01 -10.88
N GLN A 131 1.68 2.34 -10.88
CA GLN A 131 2.67 3.12 -10.16
C GLN A 131 2.03 4.25 -9.36
N THR A 132 2.59 4.54 -8.19
CA THR A 132 2.20 5.70 -7.41
C THR A 132 3.34 6.69 -7.29
N GLY A 133 3.02 7.97 -7.37
CA GLY A 133 3.97 9.04 -7.04
C GLY A 133 4.20 9.16 -5.52
N CYS A 134 5.20 9.92 -5.14
CA CYS A 134 5.55 10.14 -3.74
C CYS A 134 4.37 10.69 -2.92
N ASN A 135 4.25 10.22 -1.67
CA ASN A 135 3.20 10.62 -0.74
C ASN A 135 1.76 10.41 -1.25
N ALA A 136 1.56 9.52 -2.21
CA ALA A 136 0.20 9.09 -2.56
C ALA A 136 -0.41 8.33 -1.37
N VAL A 137 -1.70 8.53 -1.16
CA VAL A 137 -2.45 7.82 -0.12
C VAL A 137 -3.66 7.16 -0.76
N THR A 138 -3.88 5.87 -0.50
CA THR A 138 -5.14 5.22 -0.86
C THR A 138 -6.04 5.11 0.36
N ASN A 139 -7.34 5.32 0.17
CA ASN A 139 -8.32 5.06 1.21
C ASN A 139 -8.67 3.57 1.29
N PRO A 140 -9.16 3.07 2.44
CA PRO A 140 -9.53 1.67 2.61
C PRO A 140 -10.51 1.19 1.55
N GLY A 141 -10.17 0.08 0.87
CA GLY A 141 -10.98 -0.48 -0.21
C GLY A 141 -10.77 0.19 -1.58
N THR A 142 -9.62 0.82 -1.80
CA THR A 142 -9.21 1.31 -3.13
C THR A 142 -8.78 0.15 -4.02
N LEU A 143 -9.32 0.09 -5.23
CA LEU A 143 -8.92 -0.84 -6.28
C LEU A 143 -8.32 -0.02 -7.43
N ILE A 144 -7.06 -0.28 -7.78
CA ILE A 144 -6.37 0.39 -8.90
C ILE A 144 -6.13 -0.62 -10.00
N GLY A 145 -6.73 -0.39 -11.15
CA GLY A 145 -6.57 -1.23 -12.33
C GLY A 145 -5.14 -1.22 -12.86
N LYS A 146 -4.79 -2.26 -13.61
CA LYS A 146 -3.44 -2.43 -14.16
C LYS A 146 -2.99 -1.22 -15.00
N ASN A 147 -1.68 -1.04 -15.12
CA ASN A 147 -1.07 0.01 -15.94
C ASN A 147 -1.59 1.42 -15.62
N SER A 148 -1.93 1.70 -14.36
CA SER A 148 -2.45 3.00 -13.93
C SER A 148 -1.39 3.79 -13.17
N LEU A 149 -1.48 5.11 -13.26
CA LEU A 149 -0.58 6.04 -12.59
C LEU A 149 -1.34 6.89 -11.57
N VAL A 150 -0.82 6.99 -10.36
CA VAL A 150 -1.30 7.93 -9.35
C VAL A 150 -0.24 9.00 -9.14
N TYR A 151 -0.57 10.26 -9.33
CA TYR A 151 0.39 11.35 -9.15
C TYR A 151 0.74 11.56 -7.67
N ALA A 152 1.88 12.21 -7.45
CA ALA A 152 2.36 12.54 -6.12
C ALA A 152 1.32 13.37 -5.33
N ASN A 153 1.30 13.18 -4.00
CA ASN A 153 0.40 13.85 -3.05
C ASN A 153 -1.10 13.63 -3.32
N THR A 154 -1.46 12.63 -4.11
CA THR A 154 -2.86 12.34 -4.42
C THR A 154 -3.47 11.44 -3.34
N SER A 155 -4.64 11.83 -2.83
CA SER A 155 -5.50 10.96 -2.04
C SER A 155 -6.51 10.27 -2.96
N VAL A 156 -6.41 8.93 -3.08
CA VAL A 156 -7.28 8.12 -3.94
C VAL A 156 -8.46 7.62 -3.11
N SER A 157 -9.67 7.89 -3.60
CA SER A 157 -10.90 7.43 -2.95
C SER A 157 -11.05 5.91 -3.06
N LYS A 158 -11.85 5.33 -2.15
CA LYS A 158 -12.25 3.91 -2.22
C LYS A 158 -13.03 3.61 -3.51
N GLY A 159 -13.01 2.34 -3.92
CA GLY A 159 -13.69 1.85 -5.13
C GLY A 159 -12.71 1.67 -6.30
N LEU A 160 -13.26 1.39 -7.47
CA LEU A 160 -12.51 1.00 -8.66
C LEU A 160 -12.00 2.22 -9.43
N ILE A 161 -10.69 2.29 -9.62
CA ILE A 161 -10.03 3.08 -10.65
C ILE A 161 -9.81 2.14 -11.84
N PRO A 162 -10.36 2.43 -13.02
CA PRO A 162 -10.19 1.57 -14.20
C PRO A 162 -8.72 1.39 -14.59
N GLU A 163 -8.44 0.33 -15.33
CA GLU A 163 -7.12 0.13 -15.91
C GLU A 163 -6.72 1.26 -16.87
N ASN A 164 -5.42 1.43 -17.09
CA ASN A 164 -4.86 2.46 -17.99
C ASN A 164 -5.25 3.90 -17.60
N SER A 165 -5.51 4.16 -16.32
CA SER A 165 -5.95 5.46 -15.81
C SER A 165 -4.79 6.29 -15.27
N ILE A 166 -4.97 7.61 -15.26
CA ILE A 166 -4.10 8.53 -14.55
C ILE A 166 -4.91 9.31 -13.51
N VAL A 167 -4.63 9.08 -12.23
CA VAL A 167 -5.24 9.82 -11.11
C VAL A 167 -4.36 11.02 -10.76
N LYS A 168 -4.89 12.24 -10.90
CA LYS A 168 -4.12 13.47 -10.74
C LYS A 168 -4.72 14.34 -9.64
N LEU A 169 -3.85 14.85 -8.76
CA LEU A 169 -4.19 15.99 -7.92
C LEU A 169 -3.87 17.28 -8.68
N ARG A 170 -4.86 18.18 -8.81
CA ARG A 170 -4.64 19.52 -9.34
C ARG A 170 -4.64 20.50 -8.18
N GLN A 171 -3.48 21.05 -7.88
CA GLN A 171 -3.30 22.06 -6.83
C GLN A 171 -3.29 23.47 -7.44
N VAL A 172 -3.87 24.42 -6.73
CA VAL A 172 -3.68 25.84 -6.98
C VAL A 172 -2.57 26.31 -6.03
N THR A 173 -1.49 26.84 -6.59
CA THR A 173 -0.36 27.35 -5.81
C THR A 173 -0.37 28.88 -5.85
N GLU A 174 -0.27 29.53 -4.70
CA GLU A 174 -0.07 30.97 -4.56
C GLU A 174 1.36 31.25 -4.13
N ILE A 175 1.98 32.23 -4.78
CA ILE A 175 3.29 32.75 -4.39
C ILE A 175 3.08 34.13 -3.81
N ALA A 176 3.38 34.30 -2.52
CA ALA A 176 3.28 35.56 -1.83
C ALA A 176 4.66 36.05 -1.37
N THR A 177 4.85 37.36 -1.32
CA THR A 177 6.10 37.94 -0.78
C THR A 177 6.18 37.73 0.73
N ARG A 178 7.28 37.16 1.18
CA ARG A 178 7.57 37.04 2.63
C ARG A 178 7.83 38.45 3.20
N ARG A 179 7.07 38.82 4.22
CA ARG A 179 7.38 40.01 5.00
C ARG A 179 8.64 39.73 5.85
N THR A 180 9.63 40.61 5.71
CA THR A 180 10.87 40.60 6.50
C THR A 180 10.83 41.86 7.38
N ASP A 181 10.15 41.77 8.53
CA ASP A 181 10.22 42.83 9.57
C ASP A 181 11.48 42.64 10.39
#